data_d7d3ed1d554aa7bfd0a5259ab671fd3a
#
_entry.id   d7d3ed1d554aa7bfd0a5259ab671fd3a
#
_cell.length_a   1.000
_cell.length_b   1.000
_cell.length_c   1.000
_cell.angle_alpha   90.00
_cell.angle_beta   90.00
_cell.angle_gamma   90.00
#
_symmetry.space_group_name_H-M   'P 1'
#
loop_
_entity.id
_entity.type
_entity.pdbx_description
1 polymer ?
#
loop_
_entity_poly.entity_id
_entity_poly.type
_entity_poly.pdbx_seq_one_letter_code
_entity_poly.pdbx_strand_id
1 'polypeptide(L)'
;MNIEQYLDELIKREGGYVNNPADRGGATKYGITQAVARENGYKGNMKDLPLDVAKAIYRKNYWTLPRFDQVNTISSAVAEELLDTGVNCGINFAKPLLQRALNLLNNQGKAGYADLKVDGVYGSNTLGALKTYLAKRGKEGEKVLVRVLNIMQGQRYIEICERNPSQEQFFYGWIANRVVI
;
A
#
# COMPACT_ATOMS: atom_id res chain seq x y z
N MET A 1 -1.21 4.83 13.12
CA MET A 1 -1.46 3.38 12.87
C MET A 1 -0.46 2.52 13.62
N ASN A 2 -0.90 1.40 14.19
CA ASN A 2 -0.01 0.37 14.74
C ASN A 2 0.22 -0.69 13.66
N ILE A 3 1.40 -0.71 13.07
CA ILE A 3 1.76 -1.64 11.98
C ILE A 3 1.65 -3.11 12.40
N GLU A 4 1.94 -3.45 13.67
CA GLU A 4 1.85 -4.82 14.15
C GLU A 4 0.42 -5.34 14.12
N GLN A 5 -0.54 -4.55 14.60
CA GLN A 5 -1.95 -4.91 14.55
C GLN A 5 -2.44 -5.06 13.11
N TYR A 6 -2.04 -4.15 12.22
CA TYR A 6 -2.37 -4.25 10.80
C TYR A 6 -1.83 -5.55 10.17
N LEU A 7 -0.57 -5.89 10.44
CA LEU A 7 0.04 -7.13 9.92
C LEU A 7 -0.62 -8.39 10.50
N ASP A 8 -1.03 -8.37 11.77
CA ASP A 8 -1.76 -9.50 12.38
C ASP A 8 -3.10 -9.74 11.70
N GLU A 9 -3.85 -8.68 11.42
CA GLU A 9 -5.12 -8.76 10.71
C GLU A 9 -4.95 -9.17 9.25
N LEU A 10 -3.95 -8.62 8.56
CA LEU A 10 -3.61 -8.99 7.19
C LEU A 10 -3.33 -10.49 7.08
N ILE A 11 -2.43 -11.00 7.88
CA ILE A 11 -2.01 -12.41 7.84
C ILE A 11 -3.17 -13.36 8.18
N LYS A 12 -4.07 -12.97 9.09
CA LYS A 12 -5.29 -13.75 9.38
C LYS A 12 -6.20 -13.87 8.15
N ARG A 13 -6.27 -12.83 7.33
CA ARG A 13 -7.10 -12.82 6.09
C ARG A 13 -6.46 -13.63 4.96
N GLU A 14 -5.12 -13.56 4.81
CA GLU A 14 -4.39 -14.24 3.73
C GLU A 14 -4.38 -15.78 3.84
N GLY A 15 -4.74 -16.33 4.99
CA GLY A 15 -5.00 -17.75 5.16
C GLY A 15 -3.78 -18.64 5.29
N GLY A 16 -4.03 -19.95 5.19
CA GLY A 16 -3.08 -21.02 5.46
C GLY A 16 -2.14 -21.34 4.29
N TYR A 17 -1.57 -22.55 4.37
CA TYR A 17 -0.70 -23.09 3.35
C TYR A 17 -1.49 -23.58 2.15
N VAL A 18 -1.07 -23.19 0.94
CA VAL A 18 -1.59 -23.66 -0.35
C VAL A 18 -0.40 -24.06 -1.22
N ASN A 19 -0.52 -25.22 -1.89
CA ASN A 19 0.44 -25.66 -2.88
C ASN A 19 -0.30 -26.09 -4.14
N ASN A 20 -0.38 -25.18 -5.10
CA ASN A 20 -0.97 -25.48 -6.41
C ASN A 20 0.17 -25.64 -7.43
N PRO A 21 0.34 -26.83 -8.02
CA PRO A 21 1.40 -27.07 -9.02
C PRO A 21 1.31 -26.17 -10.27
N ALA A 22 0.13 -25.59 -10.54
CA ALA A 22 -0.07 -24.66 -11.65
C ALA A 22 0.38 -23.23 -11.31
N ASP A 23 0.68 -22.93 -10.05
CA ASP A 23 1.13 -21.60 -9.62
C ASP A 23 2.64 -21.45 -9.84
N ARG A 24 3.01 -20.49 -10.70
CA ARG A 24 4.43 -20.18 -11.00
C ARG A 24 5.22 -19.67 -9.78
N GLY A 25 4.54 -19.18 -8.77
CA GLY A 25 5.13 -18.69 -7.52
C GLY A 25 5.53 -19.81 -6.54
N GLY A 26 5.13 -21.05 -6.81
CA GLY A 26 5.31 -22.20 -5.93
C GLY A 26 4.35 -22.20 -4.75
N ALA A 27 4.68 -23.00 -3.72
CA ALA A 27 3.87 -23.06 -2.51
C ALA A 27 3.73 -21.68 -1.84
N THR A 28 2.54 -21.40 -1.33
CA THR A 28 2.19 -20.13 -0.68
C THR A 28 1.74 -20.37 0.76
N LYS A 29 2.18 -19.54 1.70
CA LYS A 29 1.68 -19.51 3.07
C LYS A 29 1.57 -18.07 3.54
N TYR A 30 0.47 -17.73 4.20
CA TYR A 30 0.19 -16.36 4.65
C TYR A 30 0.25 -15.33 3.52
N GLY A 31 -0.18 -15.69 2.29
CA GLY A 31 -0.08 -14.83 1.11
C GLY A 31 1.34 -14.65 0.54
N ILE A 32 2.35 -15.27 1.15
CA ILE A 32 3.76 -15.18 0.72
C ILE A 32 4.10 -16.41 -0.14
N THR A 33 4.45 -16.18 -1.40
CA THR A 33 4.93 -17.24 -2.28
C THR A 33 6.32 -17.72 -1.90
N GLN A 34 6.67 -18.93 -2.29
CA GLN A 34 8.01 -19.48 -2.06
C GLN A 34 9.10 -18.60 -2.67
N ALA A 35 8.87 -18.04 -3.86
CA ALA A 35 9.81 -17.13 -4.50
C ALA A 35 10.10 -15.91 -3.60
N VAL A 36 9.06 -15.23 -3.12
CA VAL A 36 9.19 -14.07 -2.22
C VAL A 36 9.87 -14.45 -0.90
N ALA A 37 9.54 -15.62 -0.34
CA ALA A 37 10.20 -16.10 0.89
C ALA A 37 11.72 -16.32 0.67
N ARG A 38 12.11 -16.91 -0.47
CA ARG A 38 13.53 -17.13 -0.84
C ARG A 38 14.29 -15.82 -1.04
N GLU A 39 13.69 -14.84 -1.74
CA GLU A 39 14.27 -13.50 -1.92
C GLU A 39 14.50 -12.78 -0.58
N ASN A 40 13.69 -13.08 0.43
CA ASN A 40 13.84 -12.54 1.78
C ASN A 40 14.65 -13.43 2.72
N GLY A 41 15.33 -14.46 2.20
CA GLY A 41 16.32 -15.27 2.94
C GLY A 41 15.74 -16.49 3.67
N TYR A 42 14.44 -16.76 3.59
CA TYR A 42 13.87 -17.97 4.17
C TYR A 42 14.13 -19.18 3.27
N LYS A 43 14.83 -20.19 3.79
CA LYS A 43 15.22 -21.40 3.05
C LYS A 43 14.47 -22.66 3.48
N GLY A 44 13.63 -22.58 4.52
CA GLY A 44 12.87 -23.72 5.06
C GLY A 44 11.72 -24.18 4.18
N ASN A 45 11.00 -25.21 4.63
CA ASN A 45 9.79 -25.67 3.94
C ASN A 45 8.67 -24.61 4.13
N MET A 46 7.93 -24.31 3.06
CA MET A 46 6.86 -23.31 3.12
C MET A 46 5.72 -23.68 4.08
N LYS A 47 5.48 -24.97 4.32
CA LYS A 47 4.54 -25.41 5.37
C LYS A 47 4.93 -24.90 6.75
N ASP A 48 6.23 -24.79 7.00
CA ASP A 48 6.81 -24.43 8.29
C ASP A 48 7.21 -22.96 8.37
N LEU A 49 6.84 -22.13 7.37
CA LEU A 49 7.12 -20.69 7.40
C LEU A 49 6.59 -20.10 8.71
N PRO A 50 7.48 -19.57 9.59
CA PRO A 50 7.07 -18.98 10.84
C PRO A 50 6.29 -17.67 10.63
N LEU A 51 5.36 -17.38 11.53
CA LEU A 51 4.52 -16.20 11.47
C LEU A 51 5.32 -14.89 11.57
N ASP A 52 6.32 -14.86 12.43
CA ASP A 52 7.22 -13.72 12.61
C ASP A 52 8.06 -13.43 11.38
N VAL A 53 8.51 -14.47 10.66
CA VAL A 53 9.18 -14.33 9.36
C VAL A 53 8.24 -13.76 8.31
N ALA A 54 7.00 -14.25 8.27
CA ALA A 54 5.98 -13.70 7.37
C ALA A 54 5.72 -12.21 7.64
N LYS A 55 5.54 -11.83 8.91
CA LYS A 55 5.38 -10.43 9.32
C LYS A 55 6.59 -9.57 8.93
N ALA A 56 7.80 -10.07 9.13
CA ALA A 56 9.02 -9.36 8.77
C ALA A 56 9.11 -9.11 7.26
N ILE A 57 8.69 -10.08 6.43
CA ILE A 57 8.65 -9.94 4.97
C ILE A 57 7.63 -8.87 4.57
N TYR A 58 6.40 -8.91 5.11
CA TYR A 58 5.40 -7.89 4.83
C TYR A 58 5.86 -6.50 5.26
N ARG A 59 6.39 -6.37 6.49
CA ARG A 59 6.91 -5.10 7.00
C ARG A 59 8.00 -4.54 6.11
N LYS A 60 8.96 -5.38 5.71
CA LYS A 60 10.04 -4.97 4.82
C LYS A 60 9.50 -4.48 3.48
N ASN A 61 8.68 -5.29 2.80
CA ASN A 61 8.30 -5.07 1.41
C ASN A 61 7.22 -3.99 1.23
N TYR A 62 6.30 -3.87 2.19
CA TYR A 62 5.14 -2.98 2.07
C TYR A 62 5.18 -1.75 2.99
N TRP A 63 6.11 -1.71 3.95
CA TRP A 63 6.19 -0.61 4.91
C TRP A 63 7.53 0.11 4.88
N THR A 64 8.63 -0.62 5.11
CA THR A 64 9.96 0.00 5.26
C THR A 64 10.60 0.35 3.92
N LEU A 65 10.62 -0.58 2.95
CA LEU A 65 11.20 -0.32 1.63
C LEU A 65 10.51 0.81 0.86
N PRO A 66 9.16 0.90 0.82
CA PRO A 66 8.49 2.03 0.21
C PRO A 66 8.53 3.30 1.05
N ARG A 67 9.10 3.26 2.26
CA ARG A 67 9.20 4.37 3.23
C ARG A 67 7.85 4.90 3.74
N PHE A 68 6.85 4.04 3.83
CA PHE A 68 5.56 4.39 4.43
C PHE A 68 5.67 4.58 5.95
N ASP A 69 6.68 3.97 6.58
CA ASP A 69 7.09 4.24 7.95
C ASP A 69 7.43 5.73 8.17
N GLN A 70 8.10 6.37 7.21
CA GLN A 70 8.43 7.79 7.27
C GLN A 70 7.17 8.67 7.09
N VAL A 71 6.25 8.27 6.22
CA VAL A 71 4.96 8.94 6.06
C VAL A 71 4.16 8.86 7.36
N ASN A 72 4.18 7.71 8.04
CA ASN A 72 3.48 7.49 9.31
C ASN A 72 3.95 8.43 10.44
N THR A 73 5.19 8.89 10.40
CA THR A 73 5.67 9.90 11.36
C THR A 73 5.04 11.29 11.16
N ILE A 74 4.43 11.51 9.98
CA ILE A 74 3.81 12.78 9.59
C ILE A 74 2.28 12.67 9.64
N SER A 75 1.73 11.61 9.05
CA SER A 75 0.31 11.30 9.01
C SER A 75 0.10 9.79 9.00
N SER A 76 -0.50 9.26 10.07
CA SER A 76 -0.83 7.84 10.14
C SER A 76 -1.95 7.46 9.17
N ALA A 77 -2.91 8.34 8.92
CA ALA A 77 -4.01 8.09 8.00
C ALA A 77 -3.52 7.95 6.54
N VAL A 78 -2.62 8.83 6.11
CA VAL A 78 -2.00 8.76 4.79
C VAL A 78 -1.15 7.50 4.63
N ALA A 79 -0.37 7.15 5.65
CA ALA A 79 0.47 5.94 5.62
C ALA A 79 -0.35 4.65 5.56
N GLU A 80 -1.48 4.61 6.29
CA GLU A 80 -2.40 3.48 6.32
C GLU A 80 -3.05 3.25 4.96
N GLU A 81 -3.54 4.32 4.32
CA GLU A 81 -4.14 4.27 3.00
C GLU A 81 -3.14 3.79 1.93
N LEU A 82 -1.89 4.28 1.98
CA LEU A 82 -0.82 3.84 1.07
C LEU A 82 -0.47 2.37 1.29
N LEU A 83 -0.44 1.90 2.53
CA LEU A 83 -0.19 0.51 2.87
C LEU A 83 -1.32 -0.39 2.37
N ASP A 84 -2.58 -0.03 2.65
CA ASP A 84 -3.74 -0.79 2.17
C ASP A 84 -3.75 -0.88 0.64
N THR A 85 -3.55 0.24 -0.04
CA THR A 85 -3.42 0.26 -1.51
C THR A 85 -2.24 -0.60 -1.97
N GLY A 86 -1.10 -0.54 -1.28
CA GLY A 86 0.09 -1.33 -1.61
C GLY A 86 -0.14 -2.82 -1.53
N VAL A 87 -0.82 -3.28 -0.49
CA VAL A 87 -1.16 -4.70 -0.29
C VAL A 87 -2.17 -5.18 -1.33
N ASN A 88 -3.20 -4.39 -1.62
CA ASN A 88 -4.33 -4.82 -2.45
C ASN A 88 -4.12 -4.60 -3.96
N CYS A 89 -3.45 -3.51 -4.33
CA CYS A 89 -3.24 -3.12 -5.74
C CYS A 89 -1.79 -3.30 -6.21
N GLY A 90 -0.91 -3.69 -5.30
CA GLY A 90 0.52 -3.85 -5.54
C GLY A 90 1.33 -2.60 -5.18
N ILE A 91 2.51 -2.84 -4.60
CA ILE A 91 3.37 -1.78 -4.07
C ILE A 91 3.86 -0.79 -5.14
N ASN A 92 4.10 -1.27 -6.36
CA ASN A 92 4.53 -0.43 -7.47
C ASN A 92 3.43 0.53 -7.96
N PHE A 93 2.16 0.18 -7.76
CA PHE A 93 1.04 1.06 -8.00
C PHE A 93 0.90 2.10 -6.88
N ALA A 94 1.01 1.69 -5.62
CA ALA A 94 0.80 2.57 -4.46
C ALA A 94 1.89 3.65 -4.31
N LYS A 95 3.16 3.30 -4.54
CA LYS A 95 4.30 4.21 -4.33
C LYS A 95 4.17 5.58 -5.00
N PRO A 96 3.77 5.73 -6.27
CA PRO A 96 3.67 7.06 -6.91
C PRO A 96 2.44 7.87 -6.46
N LEU A 97 1.46 7.28 -5.77
CA LEU A 97 0.17 7.93 -5.52
C LEU A 97 0.27 9.18 -4.65
N LEU A 98 1.07 9.14 -3.57
CA LEU A 98 1.25 10.31 -2.71
C LEU A 98 1.80 11.52 -3.47
N GLN A 99 2.81 11.30 -4.31
CA GLN A 99 3.41 12.38 -5.12
C GLN A 99 2.40 12.93 -6.13
N ARG A 100 1.63 12.05 -6.79
CA ARG A 100 0.55 12.46 -7.70
C ARG A 100 -0.51 13.28 -6.98
N ALA A 101 -0.99 12.82 -5.83
CA ALA A 101 -2.00 13.51 -5.03
C ALA A 101 -1.51 14.88 -4.55
N LEU A 102 -0.27 14.97 -4.04
CA LEU A 102 0.32 16.23 -3.62
C LEU A 102 0.47 17.21 -4.79
N ASN A 103 0.88 16.76 -5.98
CA ASN A 103 0.99 17.62 -7.15
C ASN A 103 -0.38 18.19 -7.58
N LEU A 104 -1.42 17.35 -7.58
CA LEU A 104 -2.79 17.80 -7.88
C LEU A 104 -3.31 18.82 -6.85
N LEU A 105 -2.97 18.63 -5.57
CA LEU A 105 -3.36 19.50 -4.47
C LEU A 105 -2.46 20.74 -4.31
N ASN A 106 -1.38 20.82 -5.08
CA ASN A 106 -0.43 21.93 -5.05
C ASN A 106 -0.98 23.25 -5.61
N ASN A 107 -2.05 23.19 -6.41
CA ASN A 107 -2.68 24.35 -6.99
C ASN A 107 -1.66 25.28 -7.70
N GLN A 108 -0.91 24.73 -8.66
CA GLN A 108 0.11 25.47 -9.45
C GLN A 108 1.18 26.15 -8.57
N GLY A 109 1.69 25.45 -7.57
CA GLY A 109 2.72 25.96 -6.65
C GLY A 109 2.20 26.80 -5.49
N LYS A 110 0.89 27.08 -5.43
CA LYS A 110 0.30 27.94 -4.37
C LYS A 110 0.18 27.24 -3.00
N ALA A 111 0.41 25.91 -2.95
CA ALA A 111 0.42 25.19 -1.68
C ALA A 111 1.71 25.38 -0.88
N GLY A 112 2.76 25.96 -1.48
CA GLY A 112 4.01 26.31 -0.80
C GLY A 112 5.13 25.28 -0.99
N TYR A 113 5.04 24.40 -1.98
CA TYR A 113 6.08 23.48 -2.43
C TYR A 113 6.07 23.38 -3.96
N ALA A 114 7.18 22.95 -4.54
CA ALA A 114 7.27 22.66 -5.98
C ALA A 114 6.64 21.31 -6.31
N ASP A 115 6.19 21.12 -7.55
CA ASP A 115 5.73 19.83 -8.01
C ASP A 115 6.81 18.77 -7.85
N LEU A 116 6.41 17.61 -7.40
CA LEU A 116 7.26 16.46 -7.15
C LEU A 116 7.47 15.65 -8.43
N LYS A 117 8.65 15.09 -8.60
CA LYS A 117 8.85 14.01 -9.56
C LYS A 117 8.06 12.79 -9.07
N VAL A 118 7.22 12.24 -9.95
CA VAL A 118 6.39 11.06 -9.63
C VAL A 118 7.20 9.79 -9.93
N ASP A 119 8.08 9.42 -9.02
CA ASP A 119 8.99 8.25 -9.15
C ASP A 119 8.78 7.19 -8.06
N GLY A 120 7.87 7.44 -7.11
CA GLY A 120 7.62 6.55 -5.99
C GLY A 120 8.75 6.53 -4.95
N VAL A 121 9.69 7.49 -4.99
CA VAL A 121 10.79 7.61 -4.03
C VAL A 121 10.46 8.69 -3.00
N TYR A 122 10.30 8.30 -1.74
CA TYR A 122 9.93 9.21 -0.66
C TYR A 122 11.17 9.76 0.04
N GLY A 123 11.81 10.74 -0.61
CA GLY A 123 12.92 11.52 -0.06
C GLY A 123 12.46 12.77 0.69
N SER A 124 13.43 13.64 1.01
CA SER A 124 13.17 14.93 1.70
C SER A 124 12.15 15.79 0.98
N ASN A 125 12.14 15.80 -0.36
CA ASN A 125 11.21 16.60 -1.15
C ASN A 125 9.75 16.12 -0.96
N THR A 126 9.49 14.80 -1.09
CA THR A 126 8.14 14.23 -0.91
C THR A 126 7.65 14.40 0.52
N LEU A 127 8.48 14.07 1.51
CA LEU A 127 8.12 14.21 2.92
C LEU A 127 7.99 15.69 3.33
N GLY A 128 8.82 16.57 2.77
CA GLY A 128 8.72 18.03 2.97
C GLY A 128 7.44 18.60 2.38
N ALA A 129 7.06 18.21 1.17
CA ALA A 129 5.79 18.62 0.54
C ALA A 129 4.58 18.17 1.36
N LEU A 130 4.58 16.93 1.85
CA LEU A 130 3.51 16.42 2.74
C LEU A 130 3.40 17.26 4.02
N LYS A 131 4.52 17.55 4.70
CA LYS A 131 4.53 18.41 5.90
C LYS A 131 3.99 19.80 5.60
N THR A 132 4.45 20.44 4.52
CA THR A 132 4.01 21.77 4.10
C THR A 132 2.51 21.80 3.77
N TYR A 133 2.03 20.80 3.03
CA TYR A 133 0.61 20.66 2.72
C TYR A 133 -0.25 20.56 3.98
N LEU A 134 0.12 19.66 4.90
CA LEU A 134 -0.62 19.46 6.15
C LEU A 134 -0.53 20.66 7.10
N ALA A 135 0.64 21.32 7.18
CA ALA A 135 0.78 22.55 7.96
C ALA A 135 -0.17 23.65 7.46
N LYS A 136 -0.37 23.75 6.14
CA LYS A 136 -1.23 24.76 5.52
C LYS A 136 -2.72 24.41 5.60
N ARG A 137 -3.09 23.13 5.46
CA ARG A 137 -4.46 22.67 5.31
C ARG A 137 -5.05 22.01 6.55
N GLY A 138 -4.20 21.67 7.54
CA GLY A 138 -4.62 21.04 8.78
C GLY A 138 -5.30 19.69 8.59
N LYS A 139 -6.16 19.32 9.54
CA LYS A 139 -6.89 18.05 9.53
C LYS A 139 -7.84 17.88 8.34
N GLU A 140 -8.46 18.96 7.88
CA GLU A 140 -9.33 18.89 6.70
C GLU A 140 -8.51 18.60 5.43
N GLY A 141 -7.31 19.14 5.30
CA GLY A 141 -6.39 18.82 4.22
C GLY A 141 -5.94 17.35 4.27
N GLU A 142 -5.70 16.79 5.45
CA GLU A 142 -5.40 15.37 5.62
C GLU A 142 -6.54 14.49 5.10
N LYS A 143 -7.79 14.78 5.48
CA LYS A 143 -8.97 14.06 4.98
C LYS A 143 -9.11 14.16 3.46
N VAL A 144 -8.89 15.34 2.89
CA VAL A 144 -8.92 15.54 1.44
C VAL A 144 -7.84 14.72 0.75
N LEU A 145 -6.61 14.70 1.29
CA LEU A 145 -5.51 13.91 0.74
C LEU A 145 -5.82 12.41 0.77
N VAL A 146 -6.30 11.89 1.91
CA VAL A 146 -6.71 10.47 2.04
C VAL A 146 -7.84 10.16 1.05
N ARG A 147 -8.82 11.04 0.90
CA ARG A 147 -9.91 10.86 -0.08
C ARG A 147 -9.39 10.79 -1.52
N VAL A 148 -8.42 11.61 -1.89
CA VAL A 148 -7.78 11.55 -3.21
C VAL A 148 -7.08 10.21 -3.43
N LEU A 149 -6.38 9.69 -2.42
CA LEU A 149 -5.73 8.37 -2.49
C LEU A 149 -6.76 7.25 -2.65
N ASN A 150 -7.87 7.29 -1.89
CA ASN A 150 -8.99 6.34 -2.02
C ASN A 150 -9.65 6.38 -3.41
N ILE A 151 -9.82 7.58 -3.99
CA ILE A 151 -10.34 7.72 -5.37
C ILE A 151 -9.40 7.03 -6.35
N MET A 152 -8.09 7.20 -6.20
CA MET A 152 -7.09 6.55 -7.07
C MET A 152 -7.08 5.04 -6.89
N GLN A 153 -7.28 4.53 -5.67
CA GLN A 153 -7.43 3.11 -5.39
C GLN A 153 -8.72 2.56 -6.02
N GLY A 154 -9.85 3.26 -5.87
CA GLY A 154 -11.12 2.88 -6.49
C GLY A 154 -11.03 2.84 -8.01
N GLN A 155 -10.39 3.83 -8.64
CA GLN A 155 -10.11 3.82 -10.08
C GLN A 155 -9.29 2.57 -10.48
N ARG A 156 -8.32 2.18 -9.67
CA ARG A 156 -7.54 0.97 -9.93
C ARG A 156 -8.38 -0.30 -9.91
N TYR A 157 -9.34 -0.42 -9.00
CA TYR A 157 -10.25 -1.56 -8.95
C TYR A 157 -11.14 -1.63 -10.20
N ILE A 158 -11.63 -0.48 -10.68
CA ILE A 158 -12.37 -0.39 -11.95
C ILE A 158 -11.49 -0.94 -13.09
N GLU A 159 -10.28 -0.41 -13.25
CA GLU A 159 -9.35 -0.85 -14.31
C GLU A 159 -9.03 -2.35 -14.25
N ILE A 160 -8.92 -2.93 -13.05
CA ILE A 160 -8.66 -4.36 -12.88
C ILE A 160 -9.84 -5.17 -13.42
N CYS A 161 -11.07 -4.80 -13.08
CA CYS A 161 -12.28 -5.50 -13.53
C CYS A 161 -12.50 -5.35 -15.04
N GLU A 162 -12.32 -4.14 -15.59
CA GLU A 162 -12.45 -3.89 -17.04
C GLU A 162 -11.46 -4.72 -17.87
N ARG A 163 -10.24 -4.93 -17.34
CA ARG A 163 -9.22 -5.75 -18.02
C ARG A 163 -9.42 -7.25 -17.82
N ASN A 164 -10.05 -7.65 -16.73
CA ASN A 164 -10.28 -9.03 -16.37
C ASN A 164 -11.65 -9.21 -15.70
N PRO A 165 -12.72 -9.51 -16.48
CA PRO A 165 -14.07 -9.66 -15.96
C PRO A 165 -14.22 -10.70 -14.83
N SER A 166 -13.30 -11.69 -14.73
CA SER A 166 -13.33 -12.65 -13.61
C SER A 166 -13.13 -11.99 -12.24
N GLN A 167 -12.60 -10.75 -12.19
CA GLN A 167 -12.38 -10.00 -10.96
C GLN A 167 -13.64 -9.25 -10.49
N GLU A 168 -14.67 -9.13 -11.31
CA GLU A 168 -15.93 -8.45 -10.96
C GLU A 168 -16.61 -9.05 -9.72
N GLN A 169 -16.43 -10.34 -9.47
CA GLN A 169 -16.92 -11.02 -8.26
C GLN A 169 -16.40 -10.40 -6.95
N PHE A 170 -15.26 -9.70 -6.98
CA PHE A 170 -14.65 -9.04 -5.82
C PHE A 170 -14.94 -7.55 -5.76
N PHE A 171 -15.38 -6.95 -6.88
CA PHE A 171 -15.48 -5.50 -7.05
C PHE A 171 -16.38 -4.84 -5.99
N TYR A 172 -17.57 -5.38 -5.78
CA TYR A 172 -18.48 -4.85 -4.76
C TYR A 172 -17.82 -4.80 -3.37
N GLY A 173 -17.15 -5.88 -2.97
CA GLY A 173 -16.46 -5.96 -1.68
C GLY A 173 -15.29 -4.97 -1.58
N TRP A 174 -14.54 -4.78 -2.65
CA TRP A 174 -13.45 -3.80 -2.68
C TRP A 174 -13.96 -2.37 -2.49
N ILE A 175 -14.99 -1.98 -3.24
CA ILE A 175 -15.56 -0.63 -3.12
C ILE A 175 -16.21 -0.44 -1.74
N ALA A 176 -17.02 -1.37 -1.27
CA ALA A 176 -17.76 -1.23 -0.01
C ALA A 176 -16.87 -1.20 1.24
N ASN A 177 -15.70 -1.88 1.22
CA ASN A 177 -14.89 -2.07 2.43
C ASN A 177 -13.55 -1.33 2.42
N ARG A 178 -13.11 -0.80 1.27
CA ARG A 178 -11.77 -0.22 1.14
C ARG A 178 -11.76 1.19 0.58
N VAL A 179 -12.77 1.61 -0.18
CA VAL A 179 -12.83 2.96 -0.72
C VAL A 179 -13.72 3.81 0.18
N VAL A 180 -13.10 4.58 1.06
CA VAL A 180 -13.79 5.48 2.00
C VAL A 180 -13.79 6.90 1.43
N ILE A 181 -14.95 7.40 1.00
CA ILE A 181 -15.10 8.74 0.38
C ILE A 181 -15.74 9.72 1.35
#